data_f3c8b2f42a794d877b6853a14d0e2527
#
_entry.id   f3c8b2f42a794d877b6853a14d0e2527
#
_cell.length_a   1.000
_cell.length_b   1.000
_cell.length_c   1.000
_cell.angle_alpha   90.00
_cell.angle_beta   90.00
_cell.angle_gamma   90.00
#
_symmetry.space_group_name_H-M   'P 1'
#
loop_
_entity.id
_entity.type
_entity.pdbx_description
1 polymer ?
#
loop_
_entity_poly.entity_id
_entity_poly.type
_entity_poly.pdbx_seq_one_letter_code
_entity_poly.pdbx_strand_id
1 'polypeptide(L)'
;EMCIRDRYNNLQDLMKLPNPAGKHLEQQPPVPMRVPFLDEMGSVFKAVKKRDILLHFPYESFDYLIRFLMEAAFDPKVDEIKITQYRVAENSAVINTLVSAAQNGKKVTVFVELKARFDEENNMSTAERMEQAGIRIIYSIPGLKVHAKVAVILRKDTSEGLKRRDFAYLSTGNFNEKTAKIYSDMALLTSNTEIITDINKVFAVLEGRMKEPTFRHLLVARFNMVSELTGRIRREIEHVREGRKGRIILKMNGLHDQHMIEELYHASEAGVEIDLIVRGICCLVPNQPYSANIRVTRIVDMFLEHSRVWYFLNDGQEDLFLTSADWM
;
A
#
# COMPACT_ATOMS: atom_id res chain seq x y z
N GLU A 1 -15.02 44.56 -20.22
CA GLU A 1 -15.22 43.09 -19.99
C GLU A 1 -13.88 42.40 -20.13
N MET A 2 -13.25 42.03 -18.99
CA MET A 2 -12.06 41.20 -19.02
C MET A 2 -12.44 39.82 -19.52
N CYS A 3 -11.86 39.41 -20.62
CA CYS A 3 -12.14 38.13 -21.24
C CYS A 3 -11.68 37.01 -20.30
N ILE A 4 -12.63 36.24 -19.77
CA ILE A 4 -12.37 35.06 -18.89
C ILE A 4 -11.47 34.02 -19.58
N ARG A 5 -11.25 34.14 -20.89
CA ARG A 5 -10.40 33.24 -21.69
C ARG A 5 -8.90 33.34 -21.41
N ASP A 6 -8.44 34.40 -20.74
CA ASP A 6 -7.03 34.64 -20.48
C ASP A 6 -6.56 34.07 -19.15
N ARG A 7 -7.43 33.35 -18.39
CA ARG A 7 -7.09 32.75 -17.12
C ARG A 7 -6.88 31.24 -17.27
N TYR A 8 -5.82 30.77 -16.69
CA TYR A 8 -5.58 29.31 -16.55
C TYR A 8 -6.67 28.71 -15.67
N ASN A 9 -7.41 27.75 -16.21
CA ASN A 9 -8.37 27.00 -15.43
C ASN A 9 -7.59 25.86 -14.72
N ASN A 10 -7.73 25.76 -13.40
CA ASN A 10 -7.26 24.60 -12.67
C ASN A 10 -8.26 23.47 -12.90
N LEU A 11 -7.84 22.41 -13.59
CA LEU A 11 -8.69 21.23 -13.85
C LEU A 11 -9.21 20.59 -12.57
N GLN A 12 -8.53 20.80 -11.44
CA GLN A 12 -8.99 20.33 -10.13
C GLN A 12 -10.30 21.00 -9.69
N ASP A 13 -10.58 22.22 -10.14
CA ASP A 13 -11.83 22.92 -9.84
C ASP A 13 -13.03 22.24 -10.51
N LEU A 14 -12.82 21.51 -11.62
CA LEU A 14 -13.86 20.72 -12.27
C LEU A 14 -14.41 19.59 -11.38
N MET A 15 -13.61 19.11 -10.41
CA MET A 15 -14.08 18.12 -9.44
C MET A 15 -15.15 18.64 -8.48
N LYS A 16 -15.26 19.97 -8.37
CA LYS A 16 -16.25 20.66 -7.51
C LYS A 16 -17.40 21.28 -8.30
N LEU A 17 -17.45 21.05 -9.61
CA LEU A 17 -18.57 21.53 -10.43
C LEU A 17 -19.89 20.96 -9.91
N PRO A 18 -20.87 21.82 -9.59
CA PRO A 18 -22.17 21.32 -9.20
C PRO A 18 -22.80 20.55 -10.36
N ASN A 19 -23.43 19.43 -10.06
CA ASN A 19 -24.15 18.65 -11.07
C ASN A 19 -25.39 19.42 -11.56
N PRO A 20 -25.42 19.97 -12.78
CA PRO A 20 -26.54 20.77 -13.27
C PRO A 20 -27.76 19.90 -13.62
N ALA A 21 -27.59 18.62 -13.82
CA ALA A 21 -28.64 17.70 -14.28
C ALA A 21 -29.38 16.98 -13.15
N GLY A 22 -28.96 17.21 -11.91
CA GLY A 22 -29.58 16.61 -10.72
C GLY A 22 -29.15 15.18 -10.41
N LYS A 23 -29.59 14.69 -9.26
CA LYS A 23 -29.11 13.43 -8.65
C LYS A 23 -29.31 12.17 -9.51
N HIS A 24 -30.23 12.17 -10.47
CA HIS A 24 -30.52 11.02 -11.31
C HIS A 24 -29.34 10.63 -12.25
N LEU A 25 -28.39 11.56 -12.47
CA LEU A 25 -27.16 11.28 -13.20
C LEU A 25 -25.95 10.98 -12.29
N GLU A 26 -26.16 10.98 -10.98
CA GLU A 26 -25.11 10.59 -10.04
C GLU A 26 -25.11 9.09 -9.81
N GLN A 27 -23.99 8.45 -10.09
CA GLN A 27 -23.79 7.07 -9.73
C GLN A 27 -23.56 6.97 -8.21
N GLN A 28 -24.41 6.24 -7.53
CA GLN A 28 -24.25 6.02 -6.08
C GLN A 28 -23.12 5.02 -5.83
N PRO A 29 -22.15 5.34 -4.96
CA PRO A 29 -21.14 4.37 -4.59
C PRO A 29 -21.77 3.17 -3.87
N PRO A 30 -21.27 1.95 -4.09
CA PRO A 30 -21.77 0.78 -3.38
C PRO A 30 -21.55 0.91 -1.87
N VAL A 31 -22.47 0.36 -1.09
CA VAL A 31 -22.29 0.23 0.36
C VAL A 31 -21.19 -0.82 0.61
N PRO A 32 -20.15 -0.50 1.39
CA PRO A 32 -19.08 -1.47 1.67
C PRO A 32 -19.63 -2.75 2.32
N MET A 33 -19.20 -3.88 1.79
CA MET A 33 -19.57 -5.19 2.29
C MET A 33 -18.93 -5.44 3.66
N ARG A 34 -19.66 -6.20 4.47
CA ARG A 34 -19.12 -6.76 5.71
C ARG A 34 -18.34 -8.03 5.40
N VAL A 35 -17.34 -8.33 6.21
CA VAL A 35 -16.57 -9.58 6.15
C VAL A 35 -17.05 -10.51 7.25
N PRO A 36 -17.92 -11.50 6.93
CA PRO A 36 -18.60 -12.32 7.95
C PRO A 36 -17.63 -12.93 8.96
N PHE A 37 -16.50 -13.47 8.49
CA PHE A 37 -15.50 -14.07 9.35
C PHE A 37 -14.93 -13.10 10.41
N LEU A 38 -14.72 -11.82 10.06
CA LEU A 38 -14.25 -10.81 11.02
C LEU A 38 -15.34 -10.45 12.04
N ASP A 39 -16.60 -10.40 11.60
CA ASP A 39 -17.71 -10.06 12.47
C ASP A 39 -18.05 -11.20 13.43
N GLU A 40 -18.07 -12.46 12.96
CA GLU A 40 -18.28 -13.65 13.78
C GLU A 40 -17.20 -13.83 14.84
N MET A 41 -15.94 -13.51 14.52
CA MET A 41 -14.85 -13.57 15.48
C MET A 41 -14.94 -12.51 16.57
N GLY A 42 -15.67 -11.41 16.34
CA GLY A 42 -15.85 -10.29 17.27
C GLY A 42 -14.56 -9.50 17.58
N SER A 43 -13.41 -9.97 17.10
CA SER A 43 -12.09 -9.38 17.28
C SER A 43 -11.23 -9.62 16.05
N VAL A 44 -10.64 -8.53 15.52
CA VAL A 44 -9.73 -8.60 14.37
C VAL A 44 -8.46 -9.38 14.75
N PHE A 45 -7.94 -9.20 15.95
CA PHE A 45 -6.78 -9.96 16.43
C PHE A 45 -7.05 -11.47 16.52
N LYS A 46 -8.24 -11.87 16.97
CA LYS A 46 -8.62 -13.28 17.00
C LYS A 46 -8.71 -13.87 15.59
N ALA A 47 -9.26 -13.11 14.65
CA ALA A 47 -9.37 -13.53 13.26
C ALA A 47 -8.00 -13.71 12.61
N VAL A 48 -7.14 -12.68 12.72
CA VAL A 48 -5.79 -12.66 12.12
C VAL A 48 -4.88 -13.76 12.72
N LYS A 49 -5.10 -14.17 13.96
CA LYS A 49 -4.40 -15.33 14.55
C LYS A 49 -4.75 -16.67 13.89
N LYS A 50 -5.95 -16.77 13.30
CA LYS A 50 -6.38 -18.00 12.62
C LYS A 50 -5.92 -18.07 11.19
N ARG A 51 -5.95 -16.94 10.48
CA ARG A 51 -5.50 -16.82 9.09
C ARG A 51 -5.23 -15.37 8.73
N ASP A 52 -4.45 -15.15 7.70
CA ASP A 52 -4.29 -13.85 7.08
C ASP A 52 -5.62 -13.37 6.49
N ILE A 53 -5.85 -12.06 6.55
CA ILE A 53 -7.06 -11.42 6.04
C ILE A 53 -6.67 -10.41 4.97
N LEU A 54 -7.17 -10.62 3.76
CA LEU A 54 -7.06 -9.64 2.68
C LEU A 54 -8.37 -8.84 2.63
N LEU A 55 -8.24 -7.51 2.60
CA LEU A 55 -9.36 -6.57 2.43
C LEU A 55 -9.19 -5.82 1.12
N HIS A 56 -10.29 -5.54 0.44
CA HIS A 56 -10.32 -4.78 -0.81
C HIS A 56 -11.23 -3.56 -0.67
N PHE A 57 -10.64 -2.38 -0.53
CA PHE A 57 -11.38 -1.12 -0.46
C PHE A 57 -11.71 -0.61 -1.86
N PRO A 58 -12.82 0.10 -2.04
CA PRO A 58 -13.89 0.42 -1.08
C PRO A 58 -14.97 -0.65 -0.95
N TYR A 59 -14.78 -1.82 -1.57
CA TYR A 59 -15.79 -2.89 -1.60
C TYR A 59 -16.03 -3.52 -0.22
N GLU A 60 -14.98 -3.62 0.62
CA GLU A 60 -15.10 -3.95 2.02
C GLU A 60 -14.85 -2.72 2.89
N SER A 61 -15.39 -2.73 4.12
CA SER A 61 -15.34 -1.58 5.01
C SER A 61 -13.92 -1.29 5.52
N PHE A 62 -13.48 -0.04 5.40
CA PHE A 62 -12.25 0.47 6.01
C PHE A 62 -12.31 0.44 7.56
N ASP A 63 -13.50 0.32 8.14
CA ASP A 63 -13.70 0.24 9.59
C ASP A 63 -12.98 -0.96 10.23
N TYR A 64 -12.68 -2.01 9.47
CA TYR A 64 -11.87 -3.12 9.99
C TYR A 64 -10.45 -2.71 10.33
N LEU A 65 -9.84 -1.78 9.60
CA LEU A 65 -8.57 -1.18 10.00
C LEU A 65 -8.72 -0.36 11.28
N ILE A 66 -9.76 0.46 11.38
CA ILE A 66 -10.01 1.26 12.59
C ILE A 66 -10.20 0.33 13.79
N ARG A 67 -11.01 -0.74 13.66
CA ARG A 67 -11.17 -1.76 14.70
C ARG A 67 -9.85 -2.43 15.08
N PHE A 68 -9.00 -2.77 14.11
CA PHE A 68 -7.68 -3.35 14.34
C PHE A 68 -6.79 -2.44 15.20
N LEU A 69 -6.76 -1.14 14.88
CA LEU A 69 -6.01 -0.15 15.66
C LEU A 69 -6.64 0.12 17.02
N MET A 70 -7.97 0.14 17.12
CA MET A 70 -8.67 0.27 18.40
C MET A 70 -8.39 -0.92 19.32
N GLU A 71 -8.42 -2.15 18.81
CA GLU A 71 -8.03 -3.31 19.61
C GLU A 71 -6.60 -3.17 20.12
N ALA A 72 -5.66 -2.65 19.29
CA ALA A 72 -4.30 -2.37 19.73
C ALA A 72 -4.23 -1.31 20.82
N ALA A 73 -5.04 -0.27 20.73
CA ALA A 73 -5.07 0.81 21.72
C ALA A 73 -5.54 0.35 23.11
N PHE A 74 -6.45 -0.63 23.17
CA PHE A 74 -7.07 -1.09 24.41
C PHE A 74 -6.54 -2.44 24.93
N ASP A 75 -5.91 -3.29 24.09
CA ASP A 75 -5.37 -4.58 24.56
C ASP A 75 -4.19 -4.34 25.52
N PRO A 76 -4.29 -4.76 26.82
CA PRO A 76 -3.20 -4.59 27.79
C PRO A 76 -1.92 -5.34 27.41
N LYS A 77 -2.02 -6.31 26.52
CA LYS A 77 -0.86 -7.08 26.01
C LYS A 77 -0.10 -6.36 24.92
N VAL A 78 -0.63 -5.29 24.34
CA VAL A 78 0.09 -4.47 23.36
C VAL A 78 1.04 -3.52 24.10
N ASP A 79 2.30 -3.48 23.66
CA ASP A 79 3.34 -2.59 24.16
C ASP A 79 3.58 -1.41 23.22
N GLU A 80 3.71 -1.70 21.93
CA GLU A 80 4.14 -0.70 20.94
C GLU A 80 3.32 -0.79 19.64
N ILE A 81 3.04 0.38 19.06
CA ILE A 81 2.43 0.53 17.72
C ILE A 81 3.36 1.39 16.89
N LYS A 82 3.75 0.91 15.70
CA LYS A 82 4.49 1.69 14.70
C LYS A 82 3.69 1.76 13.42
N ILE A 83 3.62 2.94 12.80
CA ILE A 83 2.84 3.17 11.59
C ILE A 83 3.50 4.22 10.70
N THR A 84 3.36 4.05 9.38
CA THR A 84 3.73 5.09 8.42
C THR A 84 2.52 5.93 8.05
N GLN A 85 2.66 7.25 7.95
CA GLN A 85 1.63 8.17 7.51
C GLN A 85 2.13 8.99 6.32
N TYR A 86 1.43 8.88 5.20
CA TYR A 86 1.74 9.63 3.99
C TYR A 86 0.73 10.75 3.72
N ARG A 87 -0.56 10.45 3.85
CA ARG A 87 -1.67 11.39 3.75
C ARG A 87 -2.65 11.14 4.88
N VAL A 88 -2.92 12.16 5.65
CA VAL A 88 -3.82 12.09 6.79
C VAL A 88 -5.15 12.73 6.42
N ALA A 89 -6.27 12.07 6.75
CA ALA A 89 -7.58 12.68 6.59
C ALA A 89 -7.78 13.76 7.68
N GLU A 90 -8.44 14.84 7.32
CA GLU A 90 -8.93 15.80 8.30
C GLU A 90 -9.88 15.09 9.29
N ASN A 91 -9.69 15.27 10.59
CA ASN A 91 -10.42 14.56 11.63
C ASN A 91 -10.31 13.02 11.57
N SER A 92 -9.14 12.50 11.21
CA SER A 92 -8.88 11.07 11.01
C SER A 92 -9.18 10.22 12.25
N ALA A 93 -9.99 9.16 12.07
CA ALA A 93 -10.22 8.13 13.07
C ALA A 93 -8.94 7.34 13.37
N VAL A 94 -8.06 7.15 12.37
CA VAL A 94 -6.74 6.53 12.55
C VAL A 94 -5.92 7.34 13.55
N ILE A 95 -5.79 8.65 13.35
CA ILE A 95 -5.02 9.52 14.26
C ILE A 95 -5.65 9.57 15.65
N ASN A 96 -6.98 9.69 15.75
CA ASN A 96 -7.67 9.68 17.02
C ASN A 96 -7.39 8.38 17.81
N THR A 97 -7.37 7.25 17.12
CA THR A 97 -7.06 5.96 17.72
C THR A 97 -5.60 5.87 18.20
N LEU A 98 -4.65 6.40 17.42
CA LEU A 98 -3.23 6.44 17.82
C LEU A 98 -3.02 7.34 19.06
N VAL A 99 -3.70 8.49 19.12
CA VAL A 99 -3.70 9.37 20.29
C VAL A 99 -4.27 8.64 21.51
N SER A 100 -5.41 7.94 21.36
CA SER A 100 -5.99 7.14 22.43
C SER A 100 -5.04 6.01 22.87
N ALA A 101 -4.32 5.38 21.95
CA ALA A 101 -3.33 4.36 22.28
C ALA A 101 -2.20 4.93 23.16
N ALA A 102 -1.66 6.10 22.80
CA ALA A 102 -0.62 6.77 23.59
C ALA A 102 -1.13 7.16 24.99
N GLN A 103 -2.35 7.70 25.08
CA GLN A 103 -2.99 8.02 26.35
C GLN A 103 -3.26 6.78 27.21
N ASN A 104 -3.46 5.62 26.60
CA ASN A 104 -3.56 4.32 27.28
C ASN A 104 -2.19 3.70 27.61
N GLY A 105 -1.10 4.47 27.52
CA GLY A 105 0.24 4.05 27.90
C GLY A 105 0.96 3.16 26.89
N LYS A 106 0.49 3.09 25.63
CA LYS A 106 1.21 2.40 24.58
C LYS A 106 2.34 3.27 24.03
N LYS A 107 3.46 2.66 23.68
CA LYS A 107 4.50 3.33 22.89
C LYS A 107 3.97 3.45 21.45
N VAL A 108 3.81 4.67 20.97
CA VAL A 108 3.35 4.91 19.60
C VAL A 108 4.43 5.65 18.85
N THR A 109 4.85 5.10 17.70
CA THR A 109 5.80 5.71 16.77
C THR A 109 5.15 5.87 15.41
N VAL A 110 5.12 7.11 14.91
CA VAL A 110 4.55 7.43 13.60
C VAL A 110 5.63 8.02 12.71
N PHE A 111 5.85 7.40 11.57
CA PHE A 111 6.65 8.02 10.51
C PHE A 111 5.75 8.90 9.66
N VAL A 112 6.05 10.20 9.56
CA VAL A 112 5.26 11.17 8.79
C VAL A 112 6.06 11.63 7.56
N GLU A 113 5.50 11.41 6.36
CA GLU A 113 6.04 11.97 5.12
C GLU A 113 5.52 13.40 4.92
N LEU A 114 6.36 14.39 5.18
CA LEU A 114 5.98 15.80 5.07
C LEU A 114 5.78 16.28 3.63
N LYS A 115 6.47 15.67 2.66
CA LYS A 115 6.41 16.06 1.24
C LYS A 115 5.25 15.40 0.47
N ALA A 116 4.13 15.13 1.15
CA ALA A 116 2.93 14.65 0.49
C ALA A 116 2.26 15.83 -0.24
N ARG A 117 2.27 15.85 -1.58
CA ARG A 117 1.67 16.93 -2.38
C ARG A 117 0.25 17.26 -1.92
N PHE A 118 -0.02 18.55 -1.67
CA PHE A 118 -1.30 19.14 -1.27
C PHE A 118 -1.76 18.81 0.17
N ASP A 119 -0.96 18.11 0.95
CA ASP A 119 -1.32 17.71 2.32
C ASP A 119 -0.28 18.16 3.37
N GLU A 120 0.69 19.00 2.98
CA GLU A 120 1.83 19.38 3.82
C GLU A 120 1.38 20.05 5.13
N GLU A 121 0.50 21.06 5.04
CA GLU A 121 -0.01 21.80 6.20
C GLU A 121 -0.82 20.91 7.15
N ASN A 122 -1.70 20.09 6.59
CA ASN A 122 -2.50 19.14 7.37
C ASN A 122 -1.64 18.07 8.05
N ASN A 123 -0.58 17.61 7.38
CA ASN A 123 0.35 16.65 7.95
C ASN A 123 1.16 17.27 9.10
N MET A 124 1.56 18.54 8.99
CA MET A 124 2.28 19.25 10.08
C MET A 124 1.41 19.45 11.31
N SER A 125 0.21 20.01 11.16
CA SER A 125 -0.70 20.25 12.29
C SER A 125 -1.11 18.94 12.99
N THR A 126 -1.27 17.87 12.21
CA THR A 126 -1.56 16.54 12.75
C THR A 126 -0.37 15.96 13.50
N ALA A 127 0.86 16.16 13.00
CA ALA A 127 2.08 15.73 13.69
C ALA A 127 2.24 16.42 15.03
N GLU A 128 2.05 17.73 15.10
CA GLU A 128 2.09 18.50 16.36
C GLU A 128 1.07 17.99 17.38
N ARG A 129 -0.15 17.70 16.94
CA ARG A 129 -1.20 17.12 17.82
C ARG A 129 -0.80 15.74 18.35
N MET A 130 -0.16 14.91 17.54
CA MET A 130 0.33 13.60 17.95
C MET A 130 1.49 13.74 18.96
N GLU A 131 2.43 14.65 18.74
CA GLU A 131 3.54 14.93 19.67
C GLU A 131 3.02 15.40 21.04
N GLN A 132 2.03 16.28 21.06
CA GLN A 132 1.37 16.74 22.31
C GLN A 132 0.71 15.58 23.07
N ALA A 133 0.28 14.53 22.38
CA ALA A 133 -0.25 13.32 23.00
C ALA A 133 0.83 12.32 23.45
N GLY A 134 2.13 12.64 23.30
CA GLY A 134 3.24 11.77 23.66
C GLY A 134 3.62 10.73 22.60
N ILE A 135 3.15 10.88 21.37
CA ILE A 135 3.52 10.03 20.25
C ILE A 135 4.90 10.47 19.72
N ARG A 136 5.77 9.50 19.48
CA ARG A 136 7.06 9.75 18.85
C ARG A 136 6.86 9.92 17.35
N ILE A 137 7.18 11.10 16.80
CA ILE A 137 7.16 11.37 15.38
C ILE A 137 8.56 11.21 14.79
N ILE A 138 8.64 10.52 13.65
CA ILE A 138 9.82 10.46 12.80
C ILE A 138 9.45 11.16 11.50
N TYR A 139 10.15 12.24 11.23
CA TYR A 139 9.95 13.01 10.00
C TYR A 139 10.74 12.43 8.84
N SER A 140 10.37 12.84 7.63
CA SER A 140 10.99 12.38 6.38
C SER A 140 12.52 12.44 6.42
N ILE A 141 13.17 11.41 5.93
CA ILE A 141 14.63 11.36 5.76
C ILE A 141 15.00 12.16 4.51
N PRO A 142 15.95 13.11 4.58
CA PRO A 142 16.38 13.85 3.40
C PRO A 142 16.83 12.92 2.26
N GLY A 143 16.33 13.18 1.04
CA GLY A 143 16.63 12.37 -0.14
C GLY A 143 15.88 11.03 -0.25
N LEU A 144 15.04 10.67 0.74
CA LEU A 144 14.22 9.47 0.72
C LEU A 144 12.76 9.86 0.86
N LYS A 145 11.93 9.38 -0.07
CA LYS A 145 10.47 9.49 0.01
C LYS A 145 9.88 8.14 0.43
N VAL A 146 9.26 8.11 1.61
CA VAL A 146 8.65 6.88 2.13
C VAL A 146 7.21 6.78 1.66
N HIS A 147 6.95 5.82 0.80
CA HIS A 147 5.61 5.56 0.23
C HIS A 147 4.98 4.25 0.75
N ALA A 148 5.63 3.56 1.66
CA ALA A 148 5.08 2.36 2.31
C ALA A 148 3.85 2.70 3.17
N LYS A 149 2.84 1.84 3.16
CA LYS A 149 1.66 1.92 4.01
C LYS A 149 1.64 0.69 4.89
N VAL A 150 2.26 0.80 6.04
CA VAL A 150 2.49 -0.32 6.94
C VAL A 150 2.28 0.09 8.40
N ALA A 151 1.64 -0.79 9.16
CA ALA A 151 1.58 -0.69 10.60
C ALA A 151 1.99 -2.02 11.24
N VAL A 152 2.68 -1.95 12.38
CA VAL A 152 3.02 -3.11 13.18
C VAL A 152 2.61 -2.89 14.63
N ILE A 153 2.03 -3.91 15.24
CA ILE A 153 1.56 -3.94 16.60
C ILE A 153 2.38 -4.98 17.35
N LEU A 154 3.20 -4.52 18.26
CA LEU A 154 4.11 -5.35 19.04
C LEU A 154 3.51 -5.61 20.42
N ARG A 155 3.52 -6.87 20.84
CA ARG A 155 2.97 -7.28 22.14
C ARG A 155 4.09 -7.47 23.15
N LYS A 156 3.75 -7.34 24.42
CA LYS A 156 4.65 -7.63 25.54
C LYS A 156 5.12 -9.08 25.51
N ASP A 157 6.35 -9.32 25.88
CA ASP A 157 6.81 -10.68 26.11
C ASP A 157 6.02 -11.30 27.27
N THR A 158 5.56 -12.52 27.08
CA THR A 158 4.87 -13.25 28.14
C THR A 158 5.88 -14.08 28.89
N SER A 159 5.91 -13.96 30.21
CA SER A 159 6.78 -14.70 31.13
C SER A 159 6.54 -16.24 31.11
N GLU A 160 5.57 -16.73 30.36
CA GLU A 160 5.11 -18.12 30.37
C GLU A 160 5.56 -18.97 29.17
N GLY A 161 6.62 -18.57 28.46
CA GLY A 161 7.13 -19.36 27.30
C GLY A 161 6.20 -19.44 26.09
N LEU A 162 5.05 -18.76 26.12
CA LEU A 162 4.16 -18.63 24.99
C LEU A 162 4.78 -17.67 23.97
N LYS A 163 4.93 -18.14 22.72
CA LYS A 163 5.45 -17.30 21.64
C LYS A 163 4.63 -16.02 21.52
N ARG A 164 5.30 -14.87 21.64
CA ARG A 164 4.77 -13.54 21.34
C ARG A 164 4.13 -13.57 19.95
N ARG A 165 2.90 -13.09 19.83
CA ARG A 165 2.22 -12.94 18.55
C ARG A 165 1.96 -11.47 18.29
N ASP A 166 2.75 -10.90 17.42
CA ASP A 166 2.60 -9.56 16.90
C ASP A 166 1.63 -9.57 15.72
N PHE A 167 1.21 -8.40 15.27
CA PHE A 167 0.33 -8.23 14.14
C PHE A 167 0.85 -7.15 13.23
N ALA A 168 0.54 -7.26 11.94
CA ALA A 168 0.86 -6.25 10.95
C ALA A 168 -0.31 -5.98 10.01
N TYR A 169 -0.30 -4.78 9.46
CA TYR A 169 -1.14 -4.33 8.37
C TYR A 169 -0.23 -3.77 7.27
N LEU A 170 -0.40 -4.25 6.04
CA LEU A 170 0.30 -3.77 4.84
C LEU A 170 -0.75 -3.40 3.81
N SER A 171 -0.59 -2.26 3.13
CA SER A 171 -1.59 -1.82 2.16
C SER A 171 -0.96 -1.16 0.94
N THR A 172 -1.67 -1.21 -0.17
CA THR A 172 -1.41 -0.39 -1.35
C THR A 172 -1.89 1.05 -1.14
N GLY A 173 -2.92 1.24 -0.31
CA GLY A 173 -3.61 2.50 -0.02
C GLY A 173 -3.17 3.17 1.27
N ASN A 174 -3.38 4.49 1.33
CA ASN A 174 -3.05 5.30 2.50
C ASN A 174 -3.94 4.99 3.70
N PHE A 175 -3.46 5.30 4.91
CA PHE A 175 -4.27 5.33 6.14
C PHE A 175 -5.18 6.57 6.16
N ASN A 176 -6.11 6.62 5.20
CA ASN A 176 -6.97 7.79 4.99
C ASN A 176 -8.38 7.34 4.61
N GLU A 177 -9.32 7.61 5.48
CA GLU A 177 -10.71 7.17 5.40
C GLU A 177 -11.45 7.77 4.20
N LYS A 178 -11.05 8.99 3.78
CA LYS A 178 -11.66 9.68 2.62
C LYS A 178 -11.22 9.00 1.32
N THR A 179 -9.91 8.75 1.17
CA THR A 179 -9.38 8.09 -0.04
C THR A 179 -9.80 6.64 -0.13
N ALA A 180 -9.98 5.93 1.00
CA ALA A 180 -10.46 4.55 1.02
C ALA A 180 -11.89 4.37 0.48
N LYS A 181 -12.66 5.45 0.30
CA LYS A 181 -14.00 5.43 -0.29
C LYS A 181 -14.00 5.61 -1.80
N ILE A 182 -12.90 6.08 -2.37
CA ILE A 182 -12.81 6.46 -3.80
C ILE A 182 -11.63 5.81 -4.53
N TYR A 183 -10.71 5.15 -3.80
CA TYR A 183 -9.58 4.43 -4.36
C TYR A 183 -9.78 2.93 -4.19
N SER A 184 -9.54 2.18 -5.25
CA SER A 184 -9.47 0.73 -5.19
C SER A 184 -8.09 0.30 -4.67
N ASP A 185 -8.05 -0.11 -3.42
CA ASP A 185 -6.84 -0.52 -2.72
C ASP A 185 -7.00 -1.88 -2.03
N MET A 186 -5.90 -2.56 -1.79
CA MET A 186 -5.88 -3.83 -1.07
C MET A 186 -5.05 -3.71 0.21
N ALA A 187 -5.43 -4.46 1.23
CA ALA A 187 -4.74 -4.50 2.51
C ALA A 187 -4.68 -5.90 3.08
N LEU A 188 -3.49 -6.27 3.56
CA LEU A 188 -3.22 -7.53 4.24
C LEU A 188 -3.09 -7.28 5.75
N LEU A 189 -3.90 -8.00 6.54
CA LEU A 189 -3.75 -8.15 7.97
C LEU A 189 -3.13 -9.52 8.25
N THR A 190 -2.00 -9.57 8.96
CA THR A 190 -1.25 -10.80 9.19
C THR A 190 -0.66 -10.88 10.60
N SER A 191 -0.45 -12.10 11.08
CA SER A 191 0.36 -12.41 12.25
C SER A 191 1.58 -13.27 11.89
N ASN A 192 1.96 -13.30 10.61
CA ASN A 192 3.14 -14.02 10.15
C ASN A 192 4.41 -13.37 10.71
N THR A 193 5.16 -14.13 11.51
CA THR A 193 6.34 -13.63 12.22
C THR A 193 7.48 -13.23 11.30
N GLU A 194 7.59 -13.84 10.13
CA GLU A 194 8.65 -13.56 9.16
C GLU A 194 8.41 -12.24 8.46
N ILE A 195 7.17 -11.99 8.02
CA ILE A 195 6.76 -10.69 7.46
C ILE A 195 6.93 -9.58 8.51
N ILE A 196 6.50 -9.82 9.75
CA ILE A 196 6.62 -8.84 10.85
C ILE A 196 8.08 -8.55 11.17
N THR A 197 8.95 -9.56 11.10
CA THR A 197 10.40 -9.37 11.27
C THR A 197 10.96 -8.41 10.22
N ASP A 198 10.59 -8.59 8.97
CA ASP A 198 11.03 -7.69 7.90
C ASP A 198 10.45 -6.27 8.05
N ILE A 199 9.18 -6.14 8.48
CA ILE A 199 8.57 -4.82 8.79
C ILE A 199 9.34 -4.11 9.91
N ASN A 200 9.75 -4.83 10.94
CA ASN A 200 10.54 -4.24 12.03
C ASN A 200 11.91 -3.75 11.54
N LYS A 201 12.52 -4.41 10.55
CA LYS A 201 13.75 -3.91 9.91
C LYS A 201 13.47 -2.63 9.11
N VAL A 202 12.33 -2.54 8.40
CA VAL A 202 11.92 -1.29 7.73
C VAL A 202 11.85 -0.15 8.74
N PHE A 203 11.16 -0.33 9.87
CA PHE A 203 11.11 0.69 10.91
C PHE A 203 12.48 0.99 11.53
N ALA A 204 13.35 -0.01 11.70
CA ALA A 204 14.72 0.21 12.18
C ALA A 204 15.54 1.07 11.22
N VAL A 205 15.33 0.93 9.90
CA VAL A 205 15.93 1.82 8.88
C VAL A 205 15.36 3.23 8.99
N LEU A 206 14.04 3.38 9.09
CA LEU A 206 13.39 4.69 9.22
C LEU A 206 13.79 5.43 10.51
N GLU A 207 14.07 4.69 11.56
CA GLU A 207 14.57 5.20 12.84
C GLU A 207 16.09 5.48 12.84
N GLY A 208 16.78 5.19 11.74
CA GLY A 208 18.24 5.36 11.62
C GLY A 208 19.08 4.33 12.40
N ARG A 209 18.43 3.27 12.93
CA ARG A 209 19.10 2.22 13.73
C ARG A 209 19.73 1.10 12.89
N MET A 210 19.34 1.01 11.60
CA MET A 210 19.86 0.02 10.66
C MET A 210 20.11 0.65 9.30
N LYS A 211 21.27 0.36 8.67
CA LYS A 211 21.63 0.95 7.36
C LYS A 211 21.45 -0.03 6.21
N GLU A 212 21.83 -1.27 6.38
CA GLU A 212 21.85 -2.30 5.33
C GLU A 212 21.09 -3.56 5.79
N PRO A 213 19.76 -3.51 5.81
CA PRO A 213 18.95 -4.67 6.14
C PRO A 213 18.94 -5.69 5.00
N THR A 214 18.81 -6.96 5.35
CA THR A 214 18.42 -8.02 4.41
C THR A 214 16.97 -8.41 4.64
N PHE A 215 16.19 -8.51 3.56
CA PHE A 215 14.79 -8.89 3.60
C PHE A 215 14.59 -10.29 2.99
N ARG A 216 13.69 -11.09 3.56
CA ARG A 216 13.34 -12.42 3.04
C ARG A 216 11.98 -12.45 2.37
N HIS A 217 11.01 -11.72 2.93
CA HIS A 217 9.61 -11.75 2.51
C HIS A 217 9.14 -10.42 1.93
N LEU A 218 9.79 -9.32 2.28
CA LEU A 218 9.48 -8.01 1.72
C LEU A 218 10.43 -7.65 0.58
N LEU A 219 9.86 -7.09 -0.48
CA LEU A 219 10.60 -6.39 -1.53
C LEU A 219 10.60 -4.90 -1.21
N VAL A 220 11.79 -4.36 -0.90
CA VAL A 220 11.94 -2.97 -0.49
C VAL A 220 12.76 -2.21 -1.52
N ALA A 221 12.15 -1.15 -2.09
CA ALA A 221 12.63 -0.46 -3.29
C ALA A 221 14.13 -0.12 -3.29
N ARG A 222 14.64 0.40 -2.18
CA ARG A 222 16.05 0.82 -2.06
C ARG A 222 17.04 -0.35 -1.91
N PHE A 223 16.57 -1.55 -1.53
CA PHE A 223 17.45 -2.63 -1.11
C PHE A 223 17.43 -3.81 -2.09
N ASN A 224 16.35 -4.56 -2.15
CA ASN A 224 16.29 -5.82 -2.88
C ASN A 224 15.23 -5.86 -4.00
N MET A 225 14.34 -4.87 -4.11
CA MET A 225 13.18 -4.97 -5.00
C MET A 225 13.58 -5.11 -6.47
N VAL A 226 14.48 -4.27 -6.98
CA VAL A 226 14.90 -4.30 -8.39
C VAL A 226 15.58 -5.62 -8.74
N SER A 227 16.57 -6.06 -7.95
CA SER A 227 17.29 -7.31 -8.20
C SER A 227 16.39 -8.54 -8.13
N GLU A 228 15.46 -8.58 -7.18
CA GLU A 228 14.52 -9.67 -7.00
C GLU A 228 13.49 -9.74 -8.14
N LEU A 229 12.99 -8.60 -8.61
CA LEU A 229 12.06 -8.55 -9.74
C LEU A 229 12.74 -8.90 -11.06
N THR A 230 13.94 -8.37 -11.31
CA THR A 230 14.76 -8.74 -12.46
C THR A 230 15.04 -10.26 -12.47
N GLY A 231 15.37 -10.83 -11.30
CA GLY A 231 15.57 -12.27 -11.18
C GLY A 231 14.31 -13.09 -11.56
N ARG A 232 13.11 -12.62 -11.17
CA ARG A 232 11.83 -13.28 -11.50
C ARG A 232 11.50 -13.16 -12.98
N ILE A 233 11.71 -12.00 -13.60
CA ILE A 233 11.53 -11.83 -15.04
C ILE A 233 12.44 -12.80 -15.81
N ARG A 234 13.72 -12.86 -15.45
CA ARG A 234 14.69 -13.76 -16.07
C ARG A 234 14.37 -15.24 -15.86
N ARG A 235 13.81 -15.59 -14.70
CA ARG A 235 13.33 -16.95 -14.44
C ARG A 235 12.16 -17.32 -15.38
N GLU A 236 11.22 -16.44 -15.67
CA GLU A 236 10.17 -16.68 -16.65
C GLU A 236 10.77 -16.90 -18.08
N ILE A 237 11.81 -16.15 -18.44
CA ILE A 237 12.55 -16.34 -19.69
C ILE A 237 13.17 -17.75 -19.75
N GLU A 238 13.82 -18.21 -18.69
CA GLU A 238 14.41 -19.56 -18.65
C GLU A 238 13.34 -20.65 -18.75
N HIS A 239 12.18 -20.48 -18.10
CA HIS A 239 11.06 -21.40 -18.26
C HIS A 239 10.64 -21.55 -19.72
N VAL A 240 10.53 -20.43 -20.46
CA VAL A 240 10.17 -20.48 -21.90
C VAL A 240 11.28 -21.15 -22.73
N ARG A 241 12.55 -20.86 -22.48
CA ARG A 241 13.68 -21.51 -23.16
C ARG A 241 13.72 -23.01 -22.93
N GLU A 242 13.24 -23.48 -21.81
CA GLU A 242 13.10 -24.91 -21.48
C GLU A 242 11.78 -25.52 -22.00
N GLY A 243 11.00 -24.79 -22.78
CA GLY A 243 9.74 -25.27 -23.37
C GLY A 243 8.55 -25.23 -22.41
N ARG A 244 8.70 -24.56 -21.26
CA ARG A 244 7.62 -24.34 -20.28
C ARG A 244 6.90 -23.03 -20.59
N LYS A 245 5.76 -22.79 -19.93
CA LYS A 245 5.02 -21.55 -20.07
C LYS A 245 5.61 -20.47 -19.17
N GLY A 246 5.90 -19.28 -19.74
CA GLY A 246 6.26 -18.07 -19.00
C GLY A 246 5.12 -17.07 -19.04
N ARG A 247 4.75 -16.49 -17.88
CA ARG A 247 3.71 -15.47 -17.80
C ARG A 247 3.96 -14.46 -16.69
N ILE A 248 3.75 -13.19 -17.04
CA ILE A 248 3.87 -12.04 -16.11
C ILE A 248 2.59 -11.20 -16.21
N ILE A 249 2.01 -10.84 -15.07
CA ILE A 249 0.89 -9.89 -15.00
C ILE A 249 1.26 -8.79 -14.01
N LEU A 250 1.29 -7.54 -14.47
CA LEU A 250 1.68 -6.40 -13.64
C LEU A 250 0.58 -5.33 -13.65
N LYS A 251 -0.05 -5.12 -12.49
CA LYS A 251 -0.94 -3.98 -12.26
C LYS A 251 -0.18 -2.94 -11.45
N MET A 252 -0.08 -1.70 -11.97
CA MET A 252 0.62 -0.58 -11.33
C MET A 252 0.06 0.77 -11.77
N ASN A 253 0.45 1.85 -11.09
CA ASN A 253 0.02 3.18 -11.50
C ASN A 253 0.96 3.83 -12.50
N GLY A 254 2.27 3.54 -12.44
CA GLY A 254 3.25 4.09 -13.37
C GLY A 254 4.33 3.07 -13.73
N LEU A 255 4.71 3.06 -15.01
CA LEU A 255 5.80 2.28 -15.58
C LEU A 255 6.69 3.22 -16.38
N HIS A 256 7.82 3.62 -15.78
CA HIS A 256 8.74 4.60 -16.35
C HIS A 256 10.20 4.17 -16.23
N ASP A 257 10.54 3.27 -15.32
CA ASP A 257 11.91 2.80 -15.11
C ASP A 257 12.44 2.10 -16.37
N GLN A 258 13.52 2.65 -16.95
CA GLN A 258 14.09 2.17 -18.21
C GLN A 258 14.58 0.73 -18.08
N HIS A 259 15.32 0.39 -17.03
CA HIS A 259 15.88 -0.94 -16.83
C HIS A 259 14.78 -2.00 -16.76
N MET A 260 13.71 -1.73 -16.00
CA MET A 260 12.61 -2.67 -15.87
C MET A 260 11.82 -2.82 -17.18
N ILE A 261 11.68 -1.77 -17.98
CA ILE A 261 11.05 -1.82 -19.31
C ILE A 261 11.91 -2.67 -20.26
N GLU A 262 13.22 -2.50 -20.27
CA GLU A 262 14.14 -3.30 -21.07
C GLU A 262 14.07 -4.79 -20.71
N GLU A 263 14.02 -5.15 -19.43
CA GLU A 263 13.84 -6.54 -18.97
C GLU A 263 12.50 -7.13 -19.44
N LEU A 264 11.42 -6.33 -19.48
CA LEU A 264 10.13 -6.79 -20.05
C LEU A 264 10.21 -7.00 -21.57
N TYR A 265 10.93 -6.16 -22.31
CA TYR A 265 11.15 -6.37 -23.73
C TYR A 265 11.94 -7.66 -23.98
N HIS A 266 13.03 -7.91 -23.26
CA HIS A 266 13.77 -9.16 -23.37
C HIS A 266 12.90 -10.39 -23.04
N ALA A 267 12.01 -10.28 -22.05
CA ALA A 267 11.09 -11.36 -21.74
C ALA A 267 10.07 -11.60 -22.87
N SER A 268 9.56 -10.54 -23.47
CA SER A 268 8.67 -10.64 -24.63
C SER A 268 9.35 -11.29 -25.84
N GLU A 269 10.57 -10.88 -26.16
CA GLU A 269 11.37 -11.47 -27.24
C GLU A 269 11.64 -12.96 -27.02
N ALA A 270 11.81 -13.37 -25.77
CA ALA A 270 11.98 -14.78 -25.41
C ALA A 270 10.66 -15.59 -25.47
N GLY A 271 9.50 -14.93 -25.63
CA GLY A 271 8.20 -15.60 -25.75
C GLY A 271 7.38 -15.63 -24.45
N VAL A 272 7.75 -14.87 -23.41
CA VAL A 272 6.96 -14.72 -22.18
C VAL A 272 5.71 -13.91 -22.49
N GLU A 273 4.53 -14.39 -22.11
CA GLU A 273 3.27 -13.64 -22.18
C GLU A 273 3.20 -12.60 -21.07
N ILE A 274 3.00 -11.32 -21.44
CA ILE A 274 3.01 -10.21 -20.47
C ILE A 274 1.72 -9.39 -20.58
N ASP A 275 0.99 -9.28 -19.47
CA ASP A 275 -0.18 -8.43 -19.33
C ASP A 275 0.15 -7.26 -18.39
N LEU A 276 0.07 -6.04 -18.90
CA LEU A 276 0.28 -4.81 -18.13
C LEU A 276 -1.05 -4.07 -17.95
N ILE A 277 -1.38 -3.72 -16.71
CA ILE A 277 -2.52 -2.87 -16.36
C ILE A 277 -1.96 -1.60 -15.73
N VAL A 278 -1.74 -0.57 -16.54
CA VAL A 278 -1.08 0.68 -16.13
C VAL A 278 -2.04 1.85 -16.15
N ARG A 279 -2.37 2.40 -14.99
CA ARG A 279 -3.36 3.46 -14.87
C ARG A 279 -2.87 4.83 -15.35
N GLY A 280 -1.63 5.18 -15.07
CA GLY A 280 -1.03 6.49 -15.30
C GLY A 280 0.01 6.48 -16.42
N ILE A 281 1.20 6.98 -16.11
CA ILE A 281 2.32 7.07 -17.05
C ILE A 281 2.80 5.66 -17.42
N CYS A 282 2.90 5.40 -18.74
CA CYS A 282 3.48 4.18 -19.28
C CYS A 282 4.44 4.56 -20.39
N CYS A 283 5.74 4.35 -20.16
CA CYS A 283 6.80 4.61 -21.16
C CYS A 283 7.13 3.36 -22.00
N LEU A 284 6.55 2.20 -21.69
CA LEU A 284 6.67 1.01 -22.51
C LEU A 284 5.82 1.16 -23.78
N VAL A 285 6.40 0.87 -24.95
CA VAL A 285 5.74 0.95 -26.27
C VAL A 285 5.30 -0.46 -26.69
N PRO A 286 3.99 -0.76 -26.73
CA PRO A 286 3.48 -2.04 -27.19
C PRO A 286 3.46 -2.13 -28.73
N ASN A 287 3.14 -3.32 -29.25
CA ASN A 287 2.96 -3.59 -30.70
C ASN A 287 4.22 -3.34 -31.57
N GLN A 288 5.40 -3.50 -30.98
CA GLN A 288 6.67 -3.52 -31.69
C GLN A 288 7.19 -4.97 -31.79
N PRO A 289 8.14 -5.28 -32.68
CA PRO A 289 8.72 -6.64 -32.74
C PRO A 289 9.23 -7.14 -31.36
N TYR A 290 9.87 -6.26 -30.59
CA TYR A 290 10.39 -6.57 -29.25
C TYR A 290 9.32 -6.61 -28.15
N SER A 291 8.10 -6.15 -28.41
CA SER A 291 6.97 -6.16 -27.49
C SER A 291 5.75 -6.92 -27.99
N ALA A 292 5.95 -7.85 -28.92
CA ALA A 292 4.86 -8.60 -29.57
C ALA A 292 4.02 -9.43 -28.58
N ASN A 293 4.63 -9.87 -27.48
CA ASN A 293 3.97 -10.64 -26.43
C ASN A 293 3.52 -9.78 -25.22
N ILE A 294 3.55 -8.43 -25.34
CA ILE A 294 3.14 -7.51 -24.29
C ILE A 294 1.81 -6.87 -24.66
N ARG A 295 0.81 -7.07 -23.81
CA ARG A 295 -0.47 -6.36 -23.88
C ARG A 295 -0.53 -5.30 -22.79
N VAL A 296 -0.84 -4.06 -23.16
CA VAL A 296 -1.00 -2.93 -22.21
C VAL A 296 -2.47 -2.51 -22.19
N THR A 297 -3.03 -2.47 -21.01
CA THR A 297 -4.42 -2.05 -20.78
C THR A 297 -4.49 -0.98 -19.68
N ARG A 298 -5.62 -0.27 -19.62
CA ARG A 298 -5.93 0.70 -18.60
C ARG A 298 -7.36 0.54 -18.15
N ILE A 299 -7.58 0.61 -16.85
CA ILE A 299 -8.93 0.60 -16.25
C ILE A 299 -9.26 2.03 -15.80
N VAL A 300 -10.40 2.54 -16.26
CA VAL A 300 -10.99 3.82 -15.83
C VAL A 300 -12.45 3.55 -15.54
N ASP A 301 -12.84 3.68 -14.28
CA ASP A 301 -14.21 3.45 -13.82
C ASP A 301 -14.52 4.34 -12.62
N MET A 302 -15.59 4.02 -11.86
CA MET A 302 -16.06 4.75 -10.68
C MET A 302 -14.95 5.00 -9.67
N PHE A 303 -14.13 4.00 -9.39
CA PHE A 303 -13.05 4.08 -8.42
C PHE A 303 -11.70 4.27 -9.10
N LEU A 304 -10.82 5.05 -8.46
CA LEU A 304 -9.45 5.17 -8.92
C LEU A 304 -8.71 3.84 -8.69
N GLU A 305 -8.31 3.18 -9.75
CA GLU A 305 -7.53 1.94 -9.71
C GLU A 305 -6.13 2.21 -9.15
N HIS A 306 -5.96 2.01 -7.85
CA HIS A 306 -4.75 2.41 -7.12
C HIS A 306 -3.92 1.23 -6.61
N SER A 307 -4.52 0.06 -6.47
CA SER A 307 -3.82 -1.15 -6.05
C SER A 307 -2.74 -1.55 -7.05
N ARG A 308 -1.60 -2.02 -6.55
CA ARG A 308 -0.54 -2.61 -7.37
C ARG A 308 -0.40 -4.06 -6.98
N VAL A 309 -0.45 -4.91 -8.01
CA VAL A 309 -0.35 -6.37 -7.87
C VAL A 309 0.56 -6.88 -8.98
N TRP A 310 1.57 -7.66 -8.62
CA TRP A 310 2.51 -8.26 -9.55
C TRP A 310 2.47 -9.77 -9.42
N TYR A 311 2.37 -10.44 -10.55
CA TYR A 311 2.26 -11.89 -10.65
C TYR A 311 3.28 -12.44 -11.63
N PHE A 312 3.94 -13.53 -11.23
CA PHE A 312 4.84 -14.33 -12.05
C PHE A 312 4.40 -15.80 -11.97
N LEU A 313 4.26 -16.48 -13.09
CA LEU A 313 3.75 -17.87 -13.16
C LEU A 313 4.65 -18.86 -12.42
N ASN A 314 5.98 -18.70 -12.53
CA ASN A 314 6.96 -19.54 -11.83
C ASN A 314 6.67 -21.03 -11.95
N ASP A 315 6.46 -21.53 -13.17
CA ASP A 315 6.15 -22.94 -13.44
C ASP A 315 4.97 -23.51 -12.62
N GLY A 316 3.94 -22.66 -12.40
CA GLY A 316 2.74 -23.01 -11.62
C GLY A 316 2.85 -22.85 -10.10
N GLN A 317 4.00 -22.40 -9.58
CA GLN A 317 4.13 -22.08 -8.13
C GLN A 317 3.55 -20.72 -7.76
N GLU A 318 3.34 -19.85 -8.74
CA GLU A 318 2.63 -18.58 -8.64
C GLU A 318 3.19 -17.60 -7.58
N ASP A 319 4.13 -16.75 -7.97
CA ASP A 319 4.58 -15.66 -7.13
C ASP A 319 3.63 -14.46 -7.24
N LEU A 320 2.98 -14.09 -6.16
CA LEU A 320 2.06 -12.96 -6.09
C LEU A 320 2.53 -11.92 -5.08
N PHE A 321 2.62 -10.66 -5.53
CA PHE A 321 3.05 -9.54 -4.71
C PHE A 321 1.97 -8.46 -4.63
N LEU A 322 1.67 -8.03 -3.42
CA LEU A 322 0.89 -6.83 -3.13
C LEU A 322 1.87 -5.72 -2.76
N THR A 323 1.77 -4.56 -3.41
CA THR A 323 2.77 -3.51 -3.25
C THR A 323 2.18 -2.09 -3.24
N SER A 324 2.90 -1.16 -2.63
CA SER A 324 2.63 0.29 -2.73
C SER A 324 3.60 1.00 -3.69
N ALA A 325 4.55 0.28 -4.29
CA ALA A 325 5.55 0.83 -5.21
C ALA A 325 5.10 0.75 -6.67
N ASP A 326 5.57 1.68 -7.47
CA ASP A 326 5.51 1.67 -8.93
C ASP A 326 6.93 1.48 -9.51
N TRP A 327 7.05 1.22 -10.79
CA TRP A 327 8.33 1.10 -11.50
C TRP A 327 8.68 2.44 -12.15
N MET A 328 9.19 3.37 -11.31
CA MET A 328 9.43 4.77 -11.67
C MET A 328 10.81 5.25 -11.19
#